data_7f63e28b82e79070172a559051368041
#
_entry.id   7f63e28b82e79070172a559051368041
#
_cell.length_a   1.000
_cell.length_b   1.000
_cell.length_c   1.000
_cell.angle_alpha   90.00
_cell.angle_beta   90.00
_cell.angle_gamma   90.00
#
_symmetry.space_group_name_H-M   'P 1'
#
loop_
_entity.id
_entity.type
_entity.pdbx_description
1 polymer ?
#
loop_
_entity_poly.entity_id
_entity_poly.type
_entity_poly.pdbx_seq_one_letter_code
_entity_poly.pdbx_strand_id
1 'polypeptide(L)'
;RRRHTRRSRDWSSDVCSSDLVADGIKKRFDEFLKAEVMDTGKPVTLASHLDIPRGAANFNAFADQIAAMATETFRMDTPDGAGAVNYAIRVPRGVIAVVCPWNLPLLLMTWKVAPALACGNTVVVKPSEETPTTATLLGEVMNEAGMPPGVYNVVHGFGPESAGEFLTRHPGVNGITFTGETRTGTAIMKAAAEGVRPVSFELGGKNAGIVFADCDFDAALDGTMRSVFANCGQVCLGTERVYVERPLFAKFVDALKARAEALKPGDPFDKTTTLGPLISLEHRRKVLGYYERARAEGATLVTGGGARKMSGAFEGGSWIEPTVWTGLPEDSAVVREEIFGPCAHVRPFDREDEVIELANDSPYGLATAIWTRDLARAHRVAAKIEVGIAWVNSWFLRDLRTPFGGSKQSGIGREGGVHSFEFYTELRNVCVKL
;
A
#
# COMPACT_ATOMS: atom_id res chain seq x y z
N ARG A 1 5.45 -3.28 35.42
CA ARG A 1 3.99 -3.28 35.16
C ARG A 1 3.30 -2.19 35.98
N ARG A 2 3.27 -0.95 35.50
CA ARG A 2 2.40 0.08 36.06
C ARG A 2 1.10 0.06 35.25
N ARG A 3 -0.03 -0.30 35.89
CA ARG A 3 -1.36 -0.05 35.37
C ARG A 3 -1.47 1.47 35.21
N HIS A 4 -1.42 1.95 33.95
CA HIS A 4 -1.85 3.31 33.68
C HIS A 4 -3.35 3.35 33.91
N THR A 5 -3.77 3.98 35.02
CA THR A 5 -5.15 4.34 35.28
C THR A 5 -5.64 5.17 34.09
N ARG A 6 -6.62 4.64 33.38
CA ARG A 6 -7.32 5.34 32.29
C ARG A 6 -7.96 6.60 32.85
N ARG A 7 -7.28 7.74 32.76
CA ARG A 7 -7.97 9.04 32.78
C ARG A 7 -8.77 9.12 31.48
N SER A 8 -10.03 9.56 31.57
CA SER A 8 -10.82 9.93 30.40
C SER A 8 -9.97 10.89 29.56
N ARG A 9 -9.48 10.42 28.42
CA ARG A 9 -8.70 11.27 27.52
C ARG A 9 -9.67 12.21 26.83
N ASP A 10 -9.35 13.48 26.91
CA ASP A 10 -9.98 14.51 26.11
C ASP A 10 -9.53 14.29 24.65
N TRP A 11 -10.43 13.84 23.79
CA TRP A 11 -10.18 13.61 22.36
C TRP A 11 -9.64 14.86 21.66
N SER A 12 -9.88 16.04 22.18
CA SER A 12 -9.36 17.29 21.64
C SER A 12 -7.83 17.39 21.74
N SER A 13 -7.22 16.79 22.76
CA SER A 13 -5.77 16.79 22.92
C SER A 13 -5.05 15.86 21.93
N ASP A 14 -5.69 14.76 21.53
CA ASP A 14 -5.11 13.78 20.59
C ASP A 14 -5.14 14.32 19.14
N VAL A 15 -6.17 15.10 18.77
CA VAL A 15 -6.26 15.82 17.49
C VAL A 15 -5.15 16.87 17.37
N CYS A 16 -4.96 17.71 18.39
CA CYS A 16 -3.89 18.69 18.40
C CYS A 16 -2.48 18.08 18.27
N SER A 17 -2.26 16.91 18.88
CA SER A 17 -0.97 16.20 18.77
C SER A 17 -0.71 15.68 17.37
N SER A 18 -1.74 15.22 16.65
CA SER A 18 -1.63 14.76 15.26
C SER A 18 -1.25 15.88 14.30
N ASP A 19 -1.85 17.07 14.45
CA ASP A 19 -1.48 18.24 13.65
C ASP A 19 -0.02 18.66 13.91
N LEU A 20 0.43 18.63 15.16
CA LEU A 20 1.83 18.92 15.50
C LEU A 20 2.80 17.92 14.88
N VAL A 21 2.43 16.63 14.79
CA VAL A 21 3.25 15.61 14.11
C VAL A 21 3.29 15.88 12.60
N ALA A 22 2.15 16.18 11.98
CA ALA A 22 2.10 16.54 10.57
C ALA A 22 2.98 17.76 10.24
N ASP A 23 2.93 18.78 11.09
CA ASP A 23 3.74 20.00 10.93
C ASP A 23 5.23 19.73 11.22
N GLY A 24 5.55 18.85 12.16
CA GLY A 24 6.90 18.39 12.42
C GLY A 24 7.53 17.67 11.21
N ILE A 25 6.78 16.80 10.54
CA ILE A 25 7.22 16.16 9.28
C ILE A 25 7.47 17.22 8.21
N LYS A 26 6.55 18.18 8.02
CA LYS A 26 6.70 19.26 7.04
C LYS A 26 7.90 20.15 7.35
N LYS A 27 8.12 20.48 8.62
CA LYS A 27 9.28 21.30 9.07
C LYS A 27 10.62 20.61 8.81
N ARG A 28 10.66 19.29 8.95
CA ARG A 28 11.84 18.45 8.70
C ARG A 28 11.81 17.78 7.32
N PHE A 29 11.11 18.39 6.36
CA PHE A 29 10.85 17.81 5.03
C PHE A 29 12.11 17.31 4.33
N ASP A 30 13.16 18.11 4.26
CA ASP A 30 14.41 17.76 3.56
C ASP A 30 15.14 16.60 4.23
N GLU A 31 15.04 16.47 5.53
CA GLU A 31 15.65 15.38 6.30
C GLU A 31 14.92 14.05 6.03
N PHE A 32 13.59 14.06 6.10
CA PHE A 32 12.78 12.91 5.71
C PHE A 32 12.97 12.53 4.24
N LEU A 33 13.01 13.52 3.35
CA LEU A 33 13.25 13.29 1.93
C LEU A 33 14.60 12.62 1.67
N LYS A 34 15.66 13.13 2.32
CA LYS A 34 16.99 12.54 2.20
C LYS A 34 17.01 11.12 2.73
N ALA A 35 16.42 10.85 3.87
CA ALA A 35 16.35 9.52 4.47
C ALA A 35 15.59 8.54 3.58
N GLU A 36 14.41 8.94 3.07
CA GLU A 36 13.58 8.12 2.18
C GLU A 36 14.33 7.75 0.89
N VAL A 37 15.01 8.72 0.25
CA VAL A 37 15.78 8.49 -0.97
C VAL A 37 17.01 7.63 -0.72
N MET A 38 17.73 7.85 0.38
CA MET A 38 18.92 7.06 0.72
C MET A 38 18.57 5.60 1.02
N ASP A 39 17.51 5.37 1.78
CA ASP A 39 17.10 4.02 2.16
C ASP A 39 16.53 3.23 0.96
N THR A 40 15.78 3.89 0.07
CA THR A 40 15.02 3.20 -0.99
C THR A 40 15.68 3.25 -2.37
N GLY A 41 16.54 4.22 -2.63
CA GLY A 41 17.06 4.49 -3.98
C GLY A 41 16.03 5.07 -4.96
N LYS A 42 14.80 5.40 -4.52
CA LYS A 42 13.79 6.00 -5.42
C LYS A 42 14.16 7.41 -5.84
N PRO A 43 13.77 7.88 -7.05
CA PRO A 43 14.03 9.24 -7.47
C PRO A 43 13.49 10.29 -6.50
N VAL A 44 14.30 11.31 -6.20
CA VAL A 44 13.95 12.41 -5.29
C VAL A 44 12.67 13.13 -5.71
N THR A 45 12.41 13.23 -7.00
CA THR A 45 11.17 13.81 -7.55
C THR A 45 9.93 13.01 -7.13
N LEU A 46 10.01 11.68 -7.09
CA LEU A 46 8.91 10.83 -6.65
C LEU A 46 8.69 10.99 -5.13
N ALA A 47 9.74 10.84 -4.34
CA ALA A 47 9.65 10.92 -2.88
C ALA A 47 9.15 12.29 -2.40
N SER A 48 9.62 13.38 -3.01
CA SER A 48 9.23 14.75 -2.65
C SER A 48 7.76 15.09 -2.94
N HIS A 49 7.17 14.49 -3.97
CA HIS A 49 5.77 14.75 -4.35
C HIS A 49 4.78 13.73 -3.78
N LEU A 50 5.22 12.56 -3.38
CA LEU A 50 4.36 11.50 -2.90
C LEU A 50 4.60 11.16 -1.43
N ASP A 51 5.78 10.62 -1.10
CA ASP A 51 6.00 9.96 0.19
C ASP A 51 5.92 10.92 1.37
N ILE A 52 6.67 12.01 1.32
CA ILE A 52 6.78 12.93 2.45
C ILE A 52 5.48 13.74 2.65
N PRO A 53 4.89 14.38 1.60
CA PRO A 53 3.63 15.09 1.75
C PRO A 53 2.50 14.18 2.23
N ARG A 54 2.45 12.94 1.74
CA ARG A 54 1.44 11.97 2.12
C ARG A 54 1.62 11.49 3.55
N GLY A 55 2.88 11.28 3.97
CA GLY A 55 3.22 10.94 5.36
C GLY A 55 2.65 11.95 6.37
N ALA A 56 2.78 13.23 6.08
CA ALA A 56 2.19 14.30 6.89
C ALA A 56 0.65 14.34 6.78
N ALA A 57 0.11 14.25 5.55
CA ALA A 57 -1.32 14.33 5.31
C ALA A 57 -2.12 13.21 5.98
N ASN A 58 -1.54 12.03 6.19
CA ASN A 58 -2.18 10.93 6.89
C ASN A 58 -2.56 11.32 8.34
N PHE A 59 -1.71 12.04 9.07
CA PHE A 59 -2.00 12.49 10.43
C PHE A 59 -3.17 13.47 10.45
N ASN A 60 -3.17 14.50 9.59
CA ASN A 60 -4.26 15.48 9.51
C ASN A 60 -5.58 14.79 9.13
N ALA A 61 -5.57 13.93 8.10
CA ALA A 61 -6.77 13.28 7.61
C ALA A 61 -7.46 12.41 8.67
N PHE A 62 -6.71 11.66 9.48
CA PHE A 62 -7.32 10.84 10.53
C PHE A 62 -7.69 11.62 11.78
N ALA A 63 -6.98 12.71 12.10
CA ALA A 63 -7.37 13.63 13.15
C ALA A 63 -8.74 14.28 12.86
N ASP A 64 -8.90 14.81 11.64
CA ASP A 64 -10.14 15.43 11.20
C ASP A 64 -11.34 14.46 11.22
N GLN A 65 -11.10 13.22 10.77
CA GLN A 65 -12.18 12.24 10.62
C GLN A 65 -12.62 11.62 11.94
N ILE A 66 -11.71 11.39 12.89
CA ILE A 66 -12.05 10.77 14.17
C ILE A 66 -12.97 11.66 15.00
N ALA A 67 -12.82 12.99 14.89
CA ALA A 67 -13.66 13.97 15.57
C ALA A 67 -15.12 13.94 15.10
N ALA A 68 -15.36 13.53 13.87
CA ALA A 68 -16.70 13.45 13.26
C ALA A 68 -17.33 12.03 13.35
N MET A 69 -16.68 11.10 14.02
CA MET A 69 -17.13 9.71 14.06
C MET A 69 -18.37 9.51 14.91
N ALA A 70 -19.48 9.13 14.27
CA ALA A 70 -20.75 8.85 14.94
C ALA A 70 -20.78 7.47 15.58
N THR A 71 -21.61 7.31 16.63
CA THR A 71 -21.97 6.03 17.22
C THR A 71 -23.49 5.87 17.24
N GLU A 72 -23.94 4.61 17.24
CA GLU A 72 -25.37 4.29 17.18
C GLU A 72 -26.01 4.33 18.58
N THR A 73 -27.27 4.75 18.63
CA THR A 73 -28.10 4.75 19.86
C THR A 73 -29.52 4.32 19.52
N PHE A 74 -30.04 3.34 20.27
CA PHE A 74 -31.38 2.75 20.08
C PHE A 74 -32.17 2.77 21.38
N ARG A 75 -33.46 3.07 21.31
CA ARG A 75 -34.43 2.80 22.40
C ARG A 75 -35.15 1.51 22.10
N MET A 76 -35.48 0.78 23.15
CA MET A 76 -36.31 -0.42 23.08
C MET A 76 -37.30 -0.46 24.20
N ASP A 77 -38.47 -1.10 23.98
CA ASP A 77 -39.45 -1.39 25.01
C ASP A 77 -38.99 -2.59 25.83
N THR A 78 -39.41 -2.61 27.11
CA THR A 78 -39.19 -3.74 27.99
C THR A 78 -40.53 -4.28 28.46
N PRO A 79 -40.63 -5.57 28.85
CA PRO A 79 -41.92 -6.19 29.30
C PRO A 79 -42.60 -5.47 30.45
N ASP A 80 -41.87 -4.79 31.30
CA ASP A 80 -42.36 -4.02 32.44
C ASP A 80 -42.73 -2.55 32.04
N GLY A 81 -42.60 -2.18 30.76
CA GLY A 81 -42.94 -0.87 30.26
C GLY A 81 -41.94 0.25 30.58
N ALA A 82 -40.85 -0.04 31.31
CA ALA A 82 -39.85 0.97 31.67
C ALA A 82 -39.02 1.42 30.47
N GLY A 83 -38.72 0.48 29.56
CA GLY A 83 -37.87 0.71 28.41
C GLY A 83 -36.37 0.59 28.70
N ALA A 84 -35.56 0.64 27.66
CA ALA A 84 -34.12 0.68 27.77
C ALA A 84 -33.50 1.52 26.65
N VAL A 85 -32.33 2.09 26.91
CA VAL A 85 -31.47 2.76 25.92
C VAL A 85 -30.21 1.93 25.73
N ASN A 86 -29.92 1.61 24.48
CA ASN A 86 -28.66 0.95 24.06
C ASN A 86 -27.85 1.94 23.26
N TYR A 87 -26.57 2.09 23.60
CA TYR A 87 -25.65 2.89 22.83
C TYR A 87 -24.30 2.22 22.69
N ALA A 88 -23.65 2.45 21.54
CA ALA A 88 -22.32 1.94 21.28
C ALA A 88 -21.26 2.96 21.68
N ILE A 89 -20.19 2.49 22.33
CA ILE A 89 -18.98 3.27 22.55
C ILE A 89 -17.80 2.56 21.89
N ARG A 90 -16.89 3.36 21.31
CA ARG A 90 -15.64 2.83 20.78
C ARG A 90 -14.55 2.97 21.83
N VAL A 91 -13.81 1.89 22.04
CA VAL A 91 -12.67 1.87 22.97
C VAL A 91 -11.42 1.45 22.22
N PRO A 92 -10.24 2.04 22.54
CA PRO A 92 -8.98 1.62 21.95
C PRO A 92 -8.73 0.13 22.22
N ARG A 93 -8.17 -0.59 21.23
CA ARG A 93 -7.75 -1.98 21.43
C ARG A 93 -6.61 -2.12 22.45
N GLY A 94 -5.65 -1.18 22.42
CA GLY A 94 -4.50 -1.18 23.31
C GLY A 94 -3.19 -1.05 22.57
N VAL A 95 -2.36 -2.11 22.52
CA VAL A 95 -1.06 -2.13 21.84
C VAL A 95 -1.23 -2.71 20.44
N ILE A 96 -0.86 -1.94 19.43
CA ILE A 96 -0.90 -2.35 18.03
C ILE A 96 0.53 -2.61 17.51
N ALA A 97 0.76 -3.80 16.99
CA ALA A 97 1.96 -4.08 16.21
C ALA A 97 1.77 -3.55 14.78
N VAL A 98 2.67 -2.67 14.35
CA VAL A 98 2.69 -2.08 13.01
C VAL A 98 3.93 -2.57 12.27
N VAL A 99 3.76 -3.48 11.32
CA VAL A 99 4.87 -4.05 10.54
C VAL A 99 4.81 -3.47 9.13
N CYS A 100 5.88 -2.74 8.76
CA CYS A 100 5.93 -1.91 7.56
C CYS A 100 6.82 -2.48 6.48
N PRO A 101 6.48 -2.27 5.19
CA PRO A 101 7.30 -2.64 4.04
C PRO A 101 8.36 -1.57 3.76
N TRP A 102 9.22 -1.88 2.79
CA TRP A 102 10.35 -1.03 2.39
C TRP A 102 10.08 -0.12 1.18
N ASN A 103 8.99 -0.32 0.44
CA ASN A 103 8.81 0.35 -0.85
C ASN A 103 8.32 1.81 -0.74
N LEU A 104 7.50 2.14 0.25
CA LEU A 104 7.01 3.50 0.55
C LEU A 104 7.04 3.69 2.09
N PRO A 105 8.25 3.73 2.71
CA PRO A 105 8.43 3.60 4.16
C PRO A 105 7.60 4.56 4.99
N LEU A 106 7.80 5.87 4.82
CA LEU A 106 7.08 6.88 5.60
C LEU A 106 5.58 6.86 5.32
N LEU A 107 5.20 6.79 4.04
CA LEU A 107 3.80 6.84 3.62
C LEU A 107 2.99 5.69 4.22
N LEU A 108 3.45 4.45 4.07
CA LEU A 108 2.72 3.26 4.51
C LEU A 108 2.77 3.08 6.02
N MET A 109 3.85 3.50 6.67
CA MET A 109 3.94 3.51 8.12
C MET A 109 2.92 4.49 8.73
N THR A 110 2.91 5.74 8.28
CA THR A 110 2.01 6.77 8.81
C THR A 110 0.54 6.47 8.50
N TRP A 111 0.26 5.78 7.38
CA TRP A 111 -1.06 5.29 7.03
C TRP A 111 -1.66 4.33 8.06
N LYS A 112 -0.83 3.63 8.85
CA LYS A 112 -1.21 2.72 9.94
C LYS A 112 -1.08 3.37 11.32
N VAL A 113 0.00 4.12 11.53
CA VAL A 113 0.29 4.76 12.81
C VAL A 113 -0.72 5.87 13.13
N ALA A 114 -1.03 6.74 12.17
CA ALA A 114 -1.92 7.87 12.40
C ALA A 114 -3.32 7.47 12.87
N PRO A 115 -4.05 6.55 12.21
CA PRO A 115 -5.36 6.12 12.71
C PRO A 115 -5.27 5.31 14.00
N ALA A 116 -4.21 4.53 14.22
CA ALA A 116 -4.02 3.81 15.48
C ALA A 116 -3.92 4.78 16.67
N LEU A 117 -3.11 5.83 16.52
CA LEU A 117 -2.95 6.86 17.56
C LEU A 117 -4.21 7.72 17.70
N ALA A 118 -4.86 8.13 16.62
CA ALA A 118 -6.13 8.86 16.65
C ALA A 118 -7.22 8.10 17.43
N CYS A 119 -7.22 6.77 17.37
CA CYS A 119 -8.09 5.91 18.17
C CYS A 119 -7.63 5.70 19.62
N GLY A 120 -6.56 6.34 20.08
CA GLY A 120 -6.05 6.24 21.44
C GLY A 120 -5.26 4.97 21.76
N ASN A 121 -4.76 4.26 20.75
CA ASN A 121 -3.87 3.11 20.93
C ASN A 121 -2.42 3.55 21.15
N THR A 122 -1.59 2.59 21.57
CA THR A 122 -0.14 2.69 21.49
C THR A 122 0.37 1.78 20.40
N VAL A 123 1.49 2.15 19.77
CA VAL A 123 2.04 1.38 18.65
C VAL A 123 3.46 0.90 18.94
N VAL A 124 3.76 -0.31 18.46
CA VAL A 124 5.13 -0.81 18.32
C VAL A 124 5.35 -1.03 16.83
N VAL A 125 6.17 -0.16 16.25
CA VAL A 125 6.47 -0.14 14.82
C VAL A 125 7.73 -0.95 14.55
N LYS A 126 7.62 -1.93 13.65
CA LYS A 126 8.79 -2.59 13.05
C LYS A 126 8.88 -2.14 11.59
N PRO A 127 9.75 -1.19 11.26
CA PRO A 127 10.04 -0.86 9.87
C PRO A 127 10.73 -2.04 9.18
N SER A 128 10.77 -2.04 7.85
CA SER A 128 11.66 -2.96 7.15
C SER A 128 13.11 -2.69 7.53
N GLU A 129 13.90 -3.74 7.61
CA GLU A 129 15.36 -3.68 7.79
C GLU A 129 16.07 -2.94 6.67
N GLU A 130 15.48 -2.91 5.47
CA GLU A 130 16.00 -2.19 4.31
C GLU A 130 15.80 -0.67 4.41
N THR A 131 14.79 -0.21 5.17
CA THR A 131 14.38 1.21 5.19
C THR A 131 13.96 1.68 6.59
N PRO A 132 14.87 1.66 7.58
CA PRO A 132 14.52 1.93 8.97
C PRO A 132 14.51 3.42 9.34
N THR A 133 15.12 4.30 8.54
CA THR A 133 15.51 5.65 8.97
C THR A 133 14.31 6.54 9.23
N THR A 134 13.31 6.54 8.35
CA THR A 134 12.13 7.41 8.49
C THR A 134 11.26 7.05 9.69
N ALA A 135 11.29 5.77 10.15
CA ALA A 135 10.61 5.37 11.38
C ALA A 135 11.26 5.96 12.63
N THR A 136 12.59 6.04 12.64
CA THR A 136 13.35 6.66 13.72
C THR A 136 13.11 8.17 13.76
N LEU A 137 13.21 8.85 12.60
CA LEU A 137 12.93 10.29 12.47
C LEU A 137 11.50 10.65 12.91
N LEU A 138 10.52 9.80 12.59
CA LEU A 138 9.15 10.01 13.06
C LEU A 138 9.07 9.95 14.60
N GLY A 139 9.83 9.06 15.24
CA GLY A 139 9.92 9.01 16.70
C GLY A 139 10.46 10.30 17.33
N GLU A 140 11.43 10.95 16.69
CA GLU A 140 11.93 12.26 17.12
C GLU A 140 10.85 13.33 16.97
N VAL A 141 10.15 13.39 15.84
CA VAL A 141 9.01 14.29 15.61
C VAL A 141 7.90 14.06 16.66
N MET A 142 7.58 12.80 17.00
CA MET A 142 6.62 12.48 18.06
C MET A 142 7.04 13.05 19.42
N ASN A 143 8.32 12.95 19.78
CA ASN A 143 8.85 13.53 21.00
C ASN A 143 8.77 15.05 20.98
N GLU A 144 9.16 15.71 19.88
CA GLU A 144 9.07 17.17 19.69
C GLU A 144 7.62 17.67 19.76
N ALA A 145 6.67 16.89 19.25
CA ALA A 145 5.23 17.17 19.33
C ALA A 145 4.64 16.94 20.73
N GLY A 146 5.45 16.51 21.72
CA GLY A 146 5.00 16.29 23.09
C GLY A 146 4.20 14.99 23.29
N MET A 147 4.32 14.02 22.38
CA MET A 147 3.69 12.72 22.53
C MET A 147 4.18 12.01 23.81
N PRO A 148 3.30 11.47 24.64
CA PRO A 148 3.72 10.81 25.87
C PRO A 148 4.66 9.62 25.59
N PRO A 149 5.71 9.43 26.43
CA PRO A 149 6.61 8.29 26.30
C PRO A 149 5.86 6.95 26.28
N GLY A 150 6.23 6.06 25.34
CA GLY A 150 5.62 4.74 25.19
C GLY A 150 4.37 4.69 24.32
N VAL A 151 3.92 5.83 23.76
CA VAL A 151 2.81 5.86 22.80
C VAL A 151 3.27 5.41 21.41
N TYR A 152 4.42 5.89 20.97
CA TYR A 152 5.08 5.45 19.74
C TYR A 152 6.42 4.79 20.09
N ASN A 153 6.63 3.56 19.65
CA ASN A 153 7.84 2.79 19.91
C ASN A 153 8.32 2.16 18.62
N VAL A 154 9.63 2.12 18.40
CA VAL A 154 10.25 1.48 17.23
C VAL A 154 11.13 0.32 17.69
N VAL A 155 11.01 -0.81 16.99
CA VAL A 155 11.89 -1.97 17.15
C VAL A 155 12.49 -2.33 15.81
N HIS A 156 13.81 -2.36 15.73
CA HIS A 156 14.54 -2.77 14.54
C HIS A 156 14.85 -4.27 14.59
N GLY A 157 14.97 -4.88 13.43
CA GLY A 157 15.33 -6.29 13.28
C GLY A 157 14.67 -6.93 12.06
N PHE A 158 14.95 -8.20 11.89
CA PHE A 158 14.45 -9.01 10.78
C PHE A 158 13.08 -9.63 11.07
N GLY A 159 12.56 -10.43 10.12
CA GLY A 159 11.29 -11.13 10.24
C GLY A 159 11.37 -12.39 11.11
N PRO A 160 11.69 -13.57 10.53
CA PRO A 160 11.77 -14.85 11.24
C PRO A 160 12.86 -14.83 12.31
N GLU A 161 12.59 -15.48 13.45
CA GLU A 161 13.52 -15.63 14.61
C GLU A 161 14.08 -14.29 15.13
N SER A 162 13.40 -13.19 14.86
CA SER A 162 13.84 -11.85 15.18
C SER A 162 12.64 -10.95 15.58
N ALA A 163 12.84 -9.64 15.59
CA ALA A 163 11.87 -8.65 16.05
C ALA A 163 10.46 -8.82 15.43
N GLY A 164 10.38 -9.17 14.15
CA GLY A 164 9.10 -9.34 13.47
C GLY A 164 8.27 -10.49 14.04
N GLU A 165 8.86 -11.68 14.16
CA GLU A 165 8.19 -12.83 14.74
C GLU A 165 7.88 -12.63 16.22
N PHE A 166 8.86 -12.14 17.01
CA PHE A 166 8.66 -11.92 18.43
C PHE A 166 7.55 -10.88 18.71
N LEU A 167 7.49 -9.81 17.91
CA LEU A 167 6.44 -8.80 18.02
C LEU A 167 5.05 -9.38 17.70
N THR A 168 4.94 -10.14 16.61
CA THR A 168 3.65 -10.69 16.17
C THR A 168 3.14 -11.84 17.05
N ARG A 169 4.01 -12.52 17.81
CA ARG A 169 3.65 -13.53 18.80
C ARG A 169 3.50 -12.99 20.22
N HIS A 170 3.91 -11.75 20.47
CA HIS A 170 3.96 -11.22 21.84
C HIS A 170 2.55 -11.11 22.46
N PRO A 171 2.32 -11.68 23.66
CA PRO A 171 0.97 -11.74 24.28
C PRO A 171 0.43 -10.37 24.69
N GLY A 172 1.27 -9.35 24.79
CA GLY A 172 0.87 -7.97 25.09
C GLY A 172 0.42 -7.17 23.86
N VAL A 173 0.45 -7.76 22.65
CA VAL A 173 -0.06 -7.14 21.43
C VAL A 173 -1.53 -7.46 21.26
N ASN A 174 -2.37 -6.45 21.05
CA ASN A 174 -3.82 -6.56 20.97
C ASN A 174 -4.35 -6.56 19.52
N GLY A 175 -3.58 -6.10 18.56
CA GLY A 175 -3.91 -6.13 17.14
C GLY A 175 -2.66 -6.00 16.29
N ILE A 176 -2.68 -6.54 15.07
CA ILE A 176 -1.54 -6.54 14.15
C ILE A 176 -1.97 -5.95 12.82
N THR A 177 -1.28 -4.91 12.39
CA THR A 177 -1.43 -4.39 11.02
C THR A 177 -0.13 -4.57 10.26
N PHE A 178 -0.23 -5.05 9.04
CA PHE A 178 0.91 -5.41 8.20
C PHE A 178 0.68 -4.98 6.75
N THR A 179 1.73 -4.49 6.12
CA THR A 179 1.81 -4.35 4.66
C THR A 179 3.08 -5.05 4.18
N GLY A 180 2.94 -5.91 3.19
CA GLY A 180 4.07 -6.63 2.60
C GLY A 180 3.66 -7.84 1.77
N GLU A 181 4.56 -8.81 1.65
CA GLU A 181 4.36 -10.00 0.83
C GLU A 181 3.30 -10.94 1.44
N THR A 182 2.48 -11.57 0.59
CA THR A 182 1.40 -12.49 0.99
C THR A 182 1.90 -13.65 1.86
N ARG A 183 3.08 -14.20 1.57
CA ARG A 183 3.71 -15.26 2.36
C ARG A 183 3.96 -14.83 3.81
N THR A 184 4.47 -13.62 4.00
CA THR A 184 4.69 -13.04 5.35
C THR A 184 3.37 -12.77 6.05
N GLY A 185 2.36 -12.24 5.33
CA GLY A 185 1.01 -12.06 5.87
C GLY A 185 0.40 -13.37 6.39
N THR A 186 0.58 -14.47 5.65
CA THR A 186 0.14 -15.80 6.06
C THR A 186 0.84 -16.26 7.36
N ALA A 187 2.14 -16.02 7.50
CA ALA A 187 2.88 -16.37 8.72
C ALA A 187 2.39 -15.54 9.93
N ILE A 188 2.17 -14.24 9.75
CA ILE A 188 1.63 -13.35 10.78
C ILE A 188 0.21 -13.76 11.16
N MET A 189 -0.64 -14.14 10.21
CA MET A 189 -2.01 -14.58 10.48
C MET A 189 -2.02 -15.85 11.34
N LYS A 190 -1.13 -16.82 11.07
CA LYS A 190 -0.98 -18.01 11.91
C LYS A 190 -0.57 -17.65 13.33
N ALA A 191 0.37 -16.73 13.50
CA ALA A 191 0.78 -16.24 14.82
C ALA A 191 -0.34 -15.48 15.54
N ALA A 192 -1.14 -14.69 14.82
CA ALA A 192 -2.28 -13.96 15.38
C ALA A 192 -3.39 -14.90 15.87
N ALA A 193 -3.61 -16.01 15.16
CA ALA A 193 -4.64 -17.01 15.52
C ALA A 193 -4.43 -17.63 16.92
N GLU A 194 -3.19 -17.80 17.37
CA GLU A 194 -2.86 -18.32 18.70
C GLU A 194 -3.47 -17.50 19.85
N GLY A 195 -3.68 -16.17 19.65
CA GLY A 195 -4.26 -15.25 20.64
C GLY A 195 -5.61 -14.68 20.21
N VAL A 196 -6.22 -15.19 19.14
CA VAL A 196 -7.46 -14.65 18.53
C VAL A 196 -7.35 -13.15 18.28
N ARG A 197 -6.18 -12.71 17.83
CA ARG A 197 -5.87 -11.28 17.64
C ARG A 197 -6.36 -10.79 16.29
N PRO A 198 -7.04 -9.64 16.22
CA PRO A 198 -7.46 -9.05 14.95
C PRO A 198 -6.26 -8.63 14.11
N VAL A 199 -6.43 -8.78 12.81
CA VAL A 199 -5.41 -8.42 11.80
C VAL A 199 -5.99 -7.50 10.74
N SER A 200 -5.17 -6.59 10.21
CA SER A 200 -5.45 -5.79 9.01
C SER A 200 -4.24 -5.89 8.10
N PHE A 201 -4.44 -6.45 6.90
CA PHE A 201 -3.37 -6.77 5.98
C PHE A 201 -3.57 -6.12 4.62
N GLU A 202 -2.50 -5.46 4.16
CA GLU A 202 -2.31 -5.02 2.79
C GLU A 202 -1.19 -5.86 2.19
N LEU A 203 -1.51 -6.68 1.20
CA LEU A 203 -0.61 -7.69 0.66
C LEU A 203 -0.30 -7.44 -0.82
N GLY A 204 0.33 -8.41 -1.46
CA GLY A 204 0.72 -8.33 -2.86
C GLY A 204 -0.45 -8.28 -3.84
N GLY A 205 -0.14 -8.00 -5.09
CA GLY A 205 -1.10 -7.94 -6.18
C GLY A 205 -0.50 -8.38 -7.51
N LYS A 206 -1.36 -8.80 -8.44
CA LYS A 206 -1.01 -9.02 -9.85
C LYS A 206 -2.01 -8.21 -10.69
N ASN A 207 -1.94 -6.90 -10.54
CA ASN A 207 -2.99 -6.00 -10.97
C ASN A 207 -3.12 -5.92 -12.50
N ALA A 208 -4.36 -5.86 -12.97
CA ALA A 208 -4.70 -5.70 -14.37
C ALA A 208 -4.88 -4.21 -14.72
N GLY A 209 -4.27 -3.77 -15.83
CA GLY A 209 -4.62 -2.55 -16.54
C GLY A 209 -5.43 -2.92 -17.78
N ILE A 210 -6.59 -2.31 -17.98
CA ILE A 210 -7.51 -2.60 -19.09
C ILE A 210 -7.64 -1.36 -19.96
N VAL A 211 -7.25 -1.46 -21.22
CA VAL A 211 -7.21 -0.34 -22.17
C VAL A 211 -8.16 -0.65 -23.33
N PHE A 212 -9.30 0.01 -23.36
CA PHE A 212 -10.26 -0.08 -24.46
C PHE A 212 -9.87 0.84 -25.60
N ALA A 213 -10.26 0.50 -26.84
CA ALA A 213 -9.89 1.23 -28.05
C ALA A 213 -10.45 2.65 -28.10
N ASP A 214 -11.51 2.94 -27.37
CA ASP A 214 -12.15 4.25 -27.27
C ASP A 214 -11.53 5.16 -26.19
N CYS A 215 -10.47 4.72 -25.51
CA CYS A 215 -9.83 5.50 -24.44
C CYS A 215 -9.21 6.82 -24.94
N ASP A 216 -8.88 7.71 -24.03
CA ASP A 216 -7.89 8.74 -24.28
C ASP A 216 -6.51 8.06 -24.34
N PHE A 217 -5.94 7.98 -25.55
CA PHE A 217 -4.72 7.23 -25.79
C PHE A 217 -3.54 7.73 -24.96
N ASP A 218 -3.31 9.04 -24.95
CA ASP A 218 -2.17 9.61 -24.25
C ASP A 218 -2.32 9.50 -22.74
N ALA A 219 -3.53 9.74 -22.21
CA ALA A 219 -3.82 9.56 -20.80
C ALA A 219 -3.67 8.09 -20.37
N ALA A 220 -4.14 7.14 -21.19
CA ALA A 220 -4.01 5.70 -20.93
C ALA A 220 -2.54 5.26 -20.97
N LEU A 221 -1.77 5.74 -21.93
CA LEU A 221 -0.35 5.44 -22.03
C LEU A 221 0.44 6.03 -20.85
N ASP A 222 0.24 7.29 -20.50
CA ASP A 222 0.90 7.94 -19.35
C ASP A 222 0.53 7.27 -18.02
N GLY A 223 -0.74 6.91 -17.85
CA GLY A 223 -1.21 6.19 -16.66
C GLY A 223 -0.63 4.77 -16.57
N THR A 224 -0.55 4.06 -17.70
CA THR A 224 0.08 2.73 -17.76
C THR A 224 1.59 2.82 -17.47
N MET A 225 2.29 3.79 -18.05
CA MET A 225 3.70 4.04 -17.76
C MET A 225 3.95 4.26 -16.26
N ARG A 226 3.12 5.09 -15.64
CA ARG A 226 3.22 5.33 -14.20
C ARG A 226 2.90 4.07 -13.39
N SER A 227 1.86 3.33 -13.74
CA SER A 227 1.45 2.14 -12.99
C SER A 227 2.42 0.97 -13.11
N VAL A 228 3.15 0.85 -14.23
CA VAL A 228 4.15 -0.21 -14.44
C VAL A 228 5.52 0.15 -13.88
N PHE A 229 5.98 1.40 -14.07
CA PHE A 229 7.38 1.75 -13.84
C PHE A 229 7.66 2.68 -12.67
N ALA A 230 6.63 3.28 -12.04
CA ALA A 230 6.83 4.11 -10.85
C ALA A 230 7.56 3.31 -9.75
N ASN A 231 8.49 3.96 -9.04
CA ASN A 231 9.31 3.33 -8.02
C ASN A 231 10.02 2.03 -8.50
N CYS A 232 10.45 2.00 -9.75
CA CYS A 232 11.03 0.80 -10.38
C CYS A 232 10.09 -0.43 -10.33
N GLY A 233 8.78 -0.22 -10.47
CA GLY A 233 7.75 -1.27 -10.37
C GLY A 233 7.50 -1.79 -8.96
N GLN A 234 8.12 -1.21 -7.94
CA GLN A 234 8.04 -1.65 -6.55
C GLN A 234 6.83 -1.01 -5.83
N VAL A 235 5.65 -1.14 -6.43
CA VAL A 235 4.38 -0.62 -5.89
C VAL A 235 3.33 -1.73 -5.93
N CYS A 236 2.74 -2.07 -4.77
CA CYS A 236 1.70 -3.11 -4.69
C CYS A 236 0.49 -2.85 -5.60
N LEU A 237 0.22 -1.58 -5.91
CA LEU A 237 -0.84 -1.14 -6.84
C LEU A 237 -0.36 -1.09 -8.29
N GLY A 238 0.91 -1.43 -8.55
CA GLY A 238 1.52 -1.43 -9.88
C GLY A 238 0.84 -2.42 -10.82
N THR A 239 0.74 -2.06 -12.09
CA THR A 239 0.16 -2.91 -13.13
C THR A 239 1.24 -3.83 -13.69
N GLU A 240 1.08 -5.14 -13.56
CA GLU A 240 1.98 -6.13 -14.16
C GLU A 240 1.33 -6.89 -15.32
N ARG A 241 -0.02 -6.84 -15.46
CA ARG A 241 -0.80 -7.41 -16.57
C ARG A 241 -1.54 -6.29 -17.29
N VAL A 242 -1.19 -6.01 -18.53
CA VAL A 242 -1.84 -4.99 -19.35
C VAL A 242 -2.64 -5.65 -20.46
N TYR A 243 -3.94 -5.46 -20.46
CA TYR A 243 -4.86 -5.94 -21.48
C TYR A 243 -5.27 -4.79 -22.37
N VAL A 244 -5.03 -4.90 -23.68
CA VAL A 244 -5.30 -3.83 -24.65
C VAL A 244 -6.26 -4.35 -25.73
N GLU A 245 -7.36 -3.63 -25.97
CA GLU A 245 -8.32 -4.02 -27.02
C GLU A 245 -7.61 -4.08 -28.39
N ARG A 246 -7.86 -5.17 -29.14
CA ARG A 246 -7.09 -5.55 -30.32
C ARG A 246 -6.84 -4.43 -31.34
N PRO A 247 -7.81 -3.56 -31.69
CA PRO A 247 -7.57 -2.48 -32.66
C PRO A 247 -6.49 -1.51 -32.23
N LEU A 248 -6.24 -1.38 -30.92
CA LEU A 248 -5.25 -0.45 -30.34
C LEU A 248 -3.92 -1.13 -30.01
N PHE A 249 -3.87 -2.47 -29.94
CA PHE A 249 -2.79 -3.26 -29.35
C PHE A 249 -1.41 -2.92 -29.92
N ALA A 250 -1.22 -3.02 -31.24
CA ALA A 250 0.11 -2.78 -31.84
C ALA A 250 0.60 -1.36 -31.58
N LYS A 251 -0.25 -0.36 -31.81
CA LYS A 251 0.08 1.05 -31.53
C LYS A 251 0.43 1.29 -30.08
N PHE A 252 -0.31 0.67 -29.15
CA PHE A 252 -0.10 0.84 -27.72
C PHE A 252 1.22 0.20 -27.25
N VAL A 253 1.53 -1.01 -27.74
CA VAL A 253 2.79 -1.72 -27.43
C VAL A 253 3.99 -0.92 -27.92
N ASP A 254 3.95 -0.40 -29.17
CA ASP A 254 5.04 0.41 -29.73
C ASP A 254 5.26 1.72 -28.95
N ALA A 255 4.17 2.38 -28.55
CA ALA A 255 4.25 3.59 -27.76
C ALA A 255 4.76 3.32 -26.34
N LEU A 256 4.31 2.23 -25.69
CA LEU A 256 4.77 1.79 -24.37
C LEU A 256 6.27 1.47 -24.39
N LYS A 257 6.74 0.76 -25.45
CA LYS A 257 8.15 0.50 -25.69
C LYS A 257 8.97 1.78 -25.73
N ALA A 258 8.59 2.73 -26.59
CA ALA A 258 9.30 3.98 -26.76
C ALA A 258 9.40 4.78 -25.43
N ARG A 259 8.32 4.80 -24.65
CA ARG A 259 8.30 5.45 -23.33
C ARG A 259 9.15 4.71 -22.29
N ALA A 260 9.14 3.38 -22.26
CA ALA A 260 9.96 2.58 -21.37
C ALA A 260 11.47 2.77 -21.65
N GLU A 261 11.86 2.81 -22.92
CA GLU A 261 13.24 3.06 -23.36
C GLU A 261 13.71 4.49 -23.04
N ALA A 262 12.81 5.46 -22.94
CA ALA A 262 13.10 6.83 -22.56
C ALA A 262 13.33 7.06 -21.06
N LEU A 263 13.05 6.07 -20.20
CA LEU A 263 13.31 6.16 -18.76
C LEU A 263 14.81 6.32 -18.49
N LYS A 264 15.14 7.24 -17.60
CA LYS A 264 16.53 7.62 -17.28
C LYS A 264 16.91 7.08 -15.90
N PRO A 265 17.67 5.97 -15.85
CA PRO A 265 18.28 5.52 -14.60
C PRO A 265 19.47 6.40 -14.26
N GLY A 266 19.67 6.68 -12.97
CA GLY A 266 20.75 7.55 -12.53
C GLY A 266 20.76 7.77 -11.02
N ASP A 267 21.49 8.79 -10.59
CA ASP A 267 21.52 9.22 -9.20
C ASP A 267 20.09 9.52 -8.72
N PRO A 268 19.61 8.87 -7.65
CA PRO A 268 18.30 9.15 -7.10
C PRO A 268 18.10 10.62 -6.68
N PHE A 269 19.16 11.34 -6.34
CA PHE A 269 19.10 12.77 -6.00
C PHE A 269 19.10 13.70 -7.20
N ASP A 270 19.45 13.22 -8.41
CA ASP A 270 19.33 14.01 -9.63
C ASP A 270 17.85 14.10 -10.04
N LYS A 271 17.34 15.33 -10.14
CA LYS A 271 15.94 15.62 -10.53
C LYS A 271 15.58 15.13 -11.95
N THR A 272 16.57 14.81 -12.80
CA THR A 272 16.35 14.25 -14.13
C THR A 272 16.23 12.73 -14.13
N THR A 273 16.59 12.06 -13.05
CA THR A 273 16.43 10.61 -12.88
C THR A 273 14.96 10.26 -12.78
N THR A 274 14.52 9.32 -13.62
CA THR A 274 13.13 8.84 -13.65
C THR A 274 12.99 7.37 -13.22
N LEU A 275 14.11 6.66 -13.11
CA LEU A 275 14.15 5.26 -12.68
C LEU A 275 15.29 5.06 -11.67
N GLY A 276 14.94 4.65 -10.45
CA GLY A 276 15.88 4.24 -9.41
C GLY A 276 16.30 2.77 -9.54
N PRO A 277 17.19 2.30 -8.66
CA PRO A 277 17.49 0.86 -8.52
C PRO A 277 16.34 0.11 -7.84
N LEU A 278 16.40 -1.22 -7.87
CA LEU A 278 15.64 -2.05 -6.94
C LEU A 278 16.23 -1.94 -5.53
N ILE A 279 15.42 -2.26 -4.52
CA ILE A 279 15.79 -2.08 -3.10
C ILE A 279 17.07 -2.84 -2.70
N SER A 280 17.29 -4.03 -3.24
CA SER A 280 18.44 -4.87 -2.85
C SER A 280 18.91 -5.78 -3.99
N LEU A 281 20.11 -6.33 -3.83
CA LEU A 281 20.63 -7.35 -4.75
C LEU A 281 19.84 -8.66 -4.69
N GLU A 282 19.24 -8.98 -3.54
CA GLU A 282 18.38 -10.15 -3.41
C GLU A 282 17.09 -9.96 -4.24
N HIS A 283 16.45 -8.81 -4.10
CA HIS A 283 15.26 -8.51 -4.90
C HIS A 283 15.58 -8.43 -6.40
N ARG A 284 16.73 -7.87 -6.77
CA ARG A 284 17.21 -7.88 -8.17
C ARG A 284 17.34 -9.31 -8.71
N ARG A 285 17.88 -10.25 -7.92
CA ARG A 285 17.97 -11.67 -8.33
C ARG A 285 16.59 -12.28 -8.54
N LYS A 286 15.64 -12.00 -7.63
CA LYS A 286 14.24 -12.44 -7.79
C LYS A 286 13.66 -11.94 -9.13
N VAL A 287 13.74 -10.65 -9.41
CA VAL A 287 13.17 -10.05 -10.64
C VAL A 287 13.85 -10.59 -11.90
N LEU A 288 15.18 -10.71 -11.92
CA LEU A 288 15.90 -11.30 -13.05
C LEU A 288 15.52 -12.77 -13.28
N GLY A 289 15.25 -13.52 -12.23
CA GLY A 289 14.76 -14.91 -12.35
C GLY A 289 13.43 -14.98 -13.11
N TYR A 290 12.52 -14.02 -12.90
CA TYR A 290 11.30 -13.92 -13.70
C TYR A 290 11.57 -13.51 -15.15
N TYR A 291 12.57 -12.66 -15.41
CA TYR A 291 12.95 -12.30 -16.77
C TYR A 291 13.53 -13.51 -17.55
N GLU A 292 14.32 -14.32 -16.88
CA GLU A 292 14.84 -15.57 -17.46
C GLU A 292 13.69 -16.57 -17.69
N ARG A 293 12.76 -16.67 -16.76
CA ARG A 293 11.59 -17.53 -16.87
C ARG A 293 10.68 -17.10 -18.03
N ALA A 294 10.42 -15.81 -18.18
CA ALA A 294 9.65 -15.29 -19.31
C ALA A 294 10.26 -15.70 -20.66
N ARG A 295 11.58 -15.61 -20.78
CA ARG A 295 12.33 -16.06 -21.98
C ARG A 295 12.21 -17.56 -22.20
N ALA A 296 12.34 -18.36 -21.14
CA ALA A 296 12.25 -19.81 -21.22
C ALA A 296 10.82 -20.29 -21.58
N GLU A 297 9.79 -19.57 -21.13
CA GLU A 297 8.39 -19.83 -21.46
C GLU A 297 7.96 -19.27 -22.85
N GLY A 298 8.88 -18.69 -23.61
CA GLY A 298 8.66 -18.24 -25.00
C GLY A 298 8.07 -16.84 -25.14
N ALA A 299 8.22 -15.99 -24.13
CA ALA A 299 7.80 -14.58 -24.23
C ALA A 299 8.47 -13.86 -25.39
N THR A 300 7.69 -13.07 -26.12
CA THR A 300 8.23 -12.12 -27.08
C THR A 300 8.68 -10.86 -26.33
N LEU A 301 9.97 -10.63 -26.28
CA LEU A 301 10.54 -9.43 -25.65
C LEU A 301 10.28 -8.21 -26.51
N VAL A 302 9.59 -7.22 -25.98
CA VAL A 302 9.33 -5.93 -26.64
C VAL A 302 10.46 -4.94 -26.34
N THR A 303 10.90 -4.86 -25.07
CA THR A 303 12.05 -4.05 -24.63
C THR A 303 12.60 -4.53 -23.30
N GLY A 304 13.85 -4.20 -22.99
CA GLY A 304 14.53 -4.55 -21.73
C GLY A 304 14.95 -6.00 -21.66
N GLY A 305 14.62 -6.69 -20.58
CA GLY A 305 14.83 -8.13 -20.41
C GLY A 305 16.08 -8.51 -19.64
N GLY A 306 16.80 -7.58 -19.03
CA GLY A 306 18.06 -7.87 -18.36
C GLY A 306 18.44 -6.94 -17.22
N ALA A 307 19.61 -7.22 -16.68
CA ALA A 307 20.28 -6.33 -15.75
C ALA A 307 20.85 -5.11 -16.50
N ARG A 308 20.67 -3.92 -15.93
CA ARG A 308 21.27 -2.72 -16.49
C ARG A 308 22.67 -2.53 -15.91
N LYS A 309 23.65 -2.34 -16.79
CA LYS A 309 25.01 -1.98 -16.40
C LYS A 309 25.09 -0.48 -16.14
N MET A 310 25.57 -0.13 -14.98
CA MET A 310 25.89 1.26 -14.61
C MET A 310 27.40 1.38 -14.42
N SER A 311 27.90 2.61 -14.39
CA SER A 311 29.33 2.90 -14.20
C SER A 311 29.56 3.81 -13.00
N GLY A 312 30.84 3.90 -12.58
CA GLY A 312 31.24 4.78 -11.48
C GLY A 312 30.63 4.37 -10.14
N ALA A 313 30.10 5.32 -9.39
CA ALA A 313 29.52 5.11 -8.07
C ALA A 313 28.31 4.14 -8.05
N PHE A 314 27.70 3.87 -9.19
CA PHE A 314 26.52 3.02 -9.33
C PHE A 314 26.83 1.62 -9.84
N GLU A 315 28.10 1.31 -10.08
CA GLU A 315 28.54 -0.02 -10.53
C GLU A 315 28.21 -1.08 -9.47
N GLY A 316 27.73 -2.23 -9.90
CA GLY A 316 27.34 -3.34 -9.01
C GLY A 316 26.03 -3.16 -8.25
N GLY A 317 25.33 -2.03 -8.42
CA GLY A 317 24.04 -1.77 -7.79
C GLY A 317 22.89 -2.62 -8.33
N SER A 318 21.71 -2.49 -7.71
CA SER A 318 20.52 -3.28 -8.03
C SER A 318 19.76 -2.78 -9.26
N TRP A 319 20.48 -2.48 -10.34
CA TRP A 319 19.91 -1.89 -11.56
C TRP A 319 19.35 -2.95 -12.50
N ILE A 320 18.18 -2.64 -13.08
CA ILE A 320 17.45 -3.52 -14.00
C ILE A 320 16.84 -2.70 -15.13
N GLU A 321 16.61 -3.32 -16.28
CA GLU A 321 16.00 -2.67 -17.44
C GLU A 321 14.47 -2.69 -17.29
N PRO A 322 13.79 -1.55 -17.59
CA PRO A 322 12.35 -1.54 -17.80
C PRO A 322 11.98 -2.55 -18.89
N THR A 323 11.06 -3.47 -18.57
CA THR A 323 10.83 -4.64 -19.40
C THR A 323 9.37 -4.80 -19.76
N VAL A 324 9.11 -5.05 -21.03
CA VAL A 324 7.77 -5.34 -21.56
C VAL A 324 7.82 -6.62 -22.39
N TRP A 325 6.87 -7.50 -22.14
CA TRP A 325 6.69 -8.74 -22.90
C TRP A 325 5.29 -8.85 -23.49
N THR A 326 5.19 -9.69 -24.52
CA THR A 326 3.94 -10.21 -25.07
C THR A 326 4.04 -11.73 -25.27
N GLY A 327 2.93 -12.39 -25.57
CA GLY A 327 2.92 -13.76 -26.07
C GLY A 327 2.98 -14.86 -25.01
N LEU A 328 2.99 -14.54 -23.71
CA LEU A 328 2.86 -15.57 -22.67
C LEU A 328 1.41 -16.02 -22.50
N PRO A 329 1.20 -17.30 -22.19
CA PRO A 329 -0.12 -17.80 -21.82
C PRO A 329 -0.51 -17.33 -20.40
N GLU A 330 -1.82 -17.34 -20.09
CA GLU A 330 -2.33 -16.84 -18.80
C GLU A 330 -1.94 -17.71 -17.59
N ASP A 331 -1.59 -18.97 -17.80
CA ASP A 331 -1.09 -19.88 -16.77
C ASP A 331 0.43 -19.76 -16.50
N SER A 332 1.13 -18.93 -17.29
CA SER A 332 2.54 -18.58 -17.02
C SER A 332 2.70 -18.02 -15.61
N ALA A 333 3.72 -18.46 -14.88
CA ALA A 333 4.04 -17.90 -13.59
C ALA A 333 4.42 -16.41 -13.68
N VAL A 334 4.99 -15.95 -14.79
CA VAL A 334 5.29 -14.54 -15.05
C VAL A 334 4.01 -13.69 -15.10
N VAL A 335 2.90 -14.26 -15.56
CA VAL A 335 1.57 -13.62 -15.62
C VAL A 335 0.80 -13.76 -14.31
N ARG A 336 1.03 -14.82 -13.54
CA ARG A 336 0.25 -15.13 -12.33
C ARG A 336 0.88 -14.69 -11.03
N GLU A 337 2.21 -14.66 -10.93
CA GLU A 337 2.92 -14.34 -9.69
C GLU A 337 3.40 -12.88 -9.68
N GLU A 338 3.39 -12.26 -8.51
CA GLU A 338 3.87 -10.89 -8.32
C GLU A 338 5.39 -10.82 -8.46
N ILE A 339 5.87 -10.06 -9.43
CA ILE A 339 7.30 -9.87 -9.69
C ILE A 339 7.86 -8.73 -8.83
N PHE A 340 7.10 -7.64 -8.72
CA PHE A 340 7.46 -6.44 -7.98
C PHE A 340 8.70 -5.73 -8.54
N GLY A 341 8.76 -5.63 -9.86
CA GLY A 341 9.84 -5.00 -10.62
C GLY A 341 9.31 -4.19 -11.82
N PRO A 342 10.17 -3.47 -12.54
CA PRO A 342 9.75 -2.58 -13.62
C PRO A 342 9.40 -3.36 -14.89
N CYS A 343 8.33 -4.13 -14.84
CA CYS A 343 7.94 -5.01 -15.94
C CYS A 343 6.43 -5.22 -16.05
N ALA A 344 5.97 -5.47 -17.28
CA ALA A 344 4.60 -5.87 -17.56
C ALA A 344 4.50 -6.83 -18.75
N HIS A 345 3.54 -7.74 -18.67
CA HIS A 345 3.06 -8.52 -19.80
C HIS A 345 1.88 -7.79 -20.46
N VAL A 346 1.93 -7.63 -21.79
CA VAL A 346 0.86 -6.97 -22.55
C VAL A 346 0.19 -7.99 -23.45
N ARG A 347 -1.15 -8.09 -23.37
CA ARG A 347 -1.97 -9.04 -24.13
C ARG A 347 -3.13 -8.34 -24.84
N PRO A 348 -3.47 -8.70 -26.09
CA PRO A 348 -4.69 -8.21 -26.73
C PRO A 348 -5.91 -8.96 -26.19
N PHE A 349 -7.07 -8.28 -26.20
CA PHE A 349 -8.39 -8.88 -26.00
C PHE A 349 -9.37 -8.38 -27.06
N ASP A 350 -10.46 -9.12 -27.28
CA ASP A 350 -11.44 -8.83 -28.33
C ASP A 350 -12.80 -8.38 -27.77
N ARG A 351 -13.17 -8.83 -26.57
CA ARG A 351 -14.49 -8.57 -25.99
C ARG A 351 -14.39 -8.16 -24.52
N GLU A 352 -15.36 -7.36 -24.07
CA GLU A 352 -15.47 -6.87 -22.70
C GLU A 352 -15.59 -8.01 -21.67
N ASP A 353 -16.38 -9.04 -21.95
CA ASP A 353 -16.52 -10.21 -21.06
C ASP A 353 -15.20 -11.01 -20.94
N GLU A 354 -14.50 -11.19 -22.05
CA GLU A 354 -13.19 -11.84 -22.06
C GLU A 354 -12.18 -11.11 -21.12
N VAL A 355 -12.06 -9.80 -21.24
CA VAL A 355 -11.08 -9.07 -20.42
C VAL A 355 -11.46 -9.05 -18.95
N ILE A 356 -12.76 -9.10 -18.62
CA ILE A 356 -13.23 -9.22 -17.24
C ILE A 356 -12.80 -10.59 -16.66
N GLU A 357 -13.00 -11.67 -17.41
CA GLU A 357 -12.60 -13.02 -17.02
C GLU A 357 -11.08 -13.09 -16.81
N LEU A 358 -10.28 -12.59 -17.77
CA LEU A 358 -8.83 -12.53 -17.68
C LEU A 358 -8.34 -11.72 -16.48
N ALA A 359 -8.93 -10.58 -16.21
CA ALA A 359 -8.55 -9.74 -15.08
C ALA A 359 -8.86 -10.43 -13.74
N ASN A 360 -9.96 -11.17 -13.64
CA ASN A 360 -10.39 -11.87 -12.45
C ASN A 360 -9.69 -13.21 -12.23
N ASP A 361 -9.10 -13.82 -13.27
CA ASP A 361 -8.34 -15.06 -13.15
C ASP A 361 -6.98 -14.82 -12.49
N SER A 362 -7.04 -14.55 -11.20
CA SER A 362 -5.89 -14.32 -10.34
C SER A 362 -6.23 -14.64 -8.89
N PRO A 363 -5.31 -15.21 -8.10
CA PRO A 363 -5.49 -15.34 -6.66
C PRO A 363 -5.48 -13.98 -5.93
N TYR A 364 -5.04 -12.93 -6.60
CA TYR A 364 -4.99 -11.57 -6.10
C TYR A 364 -6.22 -10.75 -6.47
N GLY A 365 -6.43 -9.66 -5.74
CA GLY A 365 -7.53 -8.73 -5.99
C GLY A 365 -7.28 -7.38 -5.33
N LEU A 366 -6.10 -6.76 -5.59
CA LEU A 366 -5.78 -5.47 -4.97
C LEU A 366 -6.36 -4.30 -5.75
N ALA A 367 -5.94 -4.11 -7.00
CA ALA A 367 -6.33 -2.95 -7.79
C ALA A 367 -6.49 -3.26 -9.29
N THR A 368 -7.19 -2.36 -9.99
CA THR A 368 -7.26 -2.32 -11.45
C THR A 368 -7.32 -0.88 -11.95
N ALA A 369 -6.80 -0.63 -13.16
CA ALA A 369 -6.95 0.63 -13.86
C ALA A 369 -7.68 0.38 -15.19
N ILE A 370 -8.78 1.07 -15.45
CA ILE A 370 -9.64 0.90 -16.62
C ILE A 370 -9.62 2.19 -17.44
N TRP A 371 -9.32 2.09 -18.73
CA TRP A 371 -9.20 3.23 -19.64
C TRP A 371 -10.26 3.13 -20.73
N THR A 372 -11.28 3.98 -20.69
CA THR A 372 -12.38 4.07 -21.66
C THR A 372 -13.07 5.42 -21.59
N ARG A 373 -13.62 5.89 -22.70
CA ARG A 373 -14.50 7.07 -22.74
C ARG A 373 -15.98 6.73 -22.60
N ASP A 374 -16.34 5.45 -22.69
CA ASP A 374 -17.72 4.98 -22.47
C ASP A 374 -18.02 4.89 -20.98
N LEU A 375 -18.82 5.83 -20.47
CA LEU A 375 -19.20 5.90 -19.06
C LEU A 375 -19.95 4.65 -18.59
N ALA A 376 -20.85 4.10 -19.43
CA ALA A 376 -21.61 2.90 -19.08
C ALA A 376 -20.70 1.67 -18.96
N ARG A 377 -19.73 1.54 -19.87
CA ARG A 377 -18.68 0.50 -19.81
C ARG A 377 -17.83 0.68 -18.54
N ALA A 378 -17.40 1.89 -18.24
CA ALA A 378 -16.59 2.17 -17.06
C ALA A 378 -17.25 1.63 -15.79
N HIS A 379 -18.51 1.96 -15.55
CA HIS A 379 -19.26 1.46 -14.39
C HIS A 379 -19.48 -0.05 -14.43
N ARG A 380 -19.85 -0.59 -15.60
CA ARG A 380 -20.14 -2.02 -15.76
C ARG A 380 -18.91 -2.89 -15.54
N VAL A 381 -17.76 -2.51 -16.10
CA VAL A 381 -16.50 -3.23 -15.94
C VAL A 381 -15.99 -3.09 -14.49
N ALA A 382 -15.95 -1.88 -13.94
CA ALA A 382 -15.50 -1.66 -12.57
C ALA A 382 -16.32 -2.48 -11.54
N ALA A 383 -17.63 -2.65 -11.77
CA ALA A 383 -18.49 -3.44 -10.89
C ALA A 383 -18.25 -4.96 -10.96
N LYS A 384 -17.62 -5.46 -12.05
CA LYS A 384 -17.38 -6.88 -12.27
C LYS A 384 -15.96 -7.35 -11.97
N ILE A 385 -15.01 -6.44 -11.85
CA ILE A 385 -13.64 -6.79 -11.49
C ILE A 385 -13.54 -7.04 -9.98
N GLU A 386 -13.01 -8.19 -9.61
CA GLU A 386 -12.91 -8.66 -8.22
C GLU A 386 -11.69 -8.10 -7.49
N VAL A 387 -11.65 -6.79 -7.32
CA VAL A 387 -10.57 -6.06 -6.65
C VAL A 387 -11.11 -5.16 -5.53
N GLY A 388 -10.25 -4.77 -4.63
CA GLY A 388 -10.61 -3.77 -3.61
C GLY A 388 -10.63 -2.34 -4.13
N ILE A 389 -9.90 -2.05 -5.22
CA ILE A 389 -9.75 -0.69 -5.77
C ILE A 389 -9.86 -0.74 -7.29
N ALA A 390 -10.81 -0.03 -7.86
CA ALA A 390 -10.93 0.16 -9.31
C ALA A 390 -10.80 1.66 -9.65
N TRP A 391 -9.81 1.98 -10.47
CA TRP A 391 -9.69 3.31 -11.06
C TRP A 391 -10.20 3.33 -12.49
N VAL A 392 -10.88 4.40 -12.85
CA VAL A 392 -11.29 4.67 -14.23
C VAL A 392 -10.59 5.94 -14.69
N ASN A 393 -9.93 5.87 -15.85
CA ASN A 393 -9.17 6.96 -16.47
C ASN A 393 -8.16 7.64 -15.53
N SER A 394 -7.64 6.86 -14.59
CA SER A 394 -6.63 7.31 -13.65
C SER A 394 -5.87 6.12 -13.05
N TRP A 395 -4.76 6.40 -12.40
CA TRP A 395 -4.06 5.46 -11.55
C TRP A 395 -3.48 6.20 -10.34
N PHE A 396 -3.62 5.61 -9.15
CA PHE A 396 -3.12 6.15 -7.87
C PHE A 396 -3.82 7.44 -7.40
N LEU A 397 -4.96 7.80 -8.00
CA LEU A 397 -5.78 8.89 -7.48
C LEU A 397 -6.51 8.41 -6.23
N ARG A 398 -6.37 9.13 -5.12
CA ARG A 398 -6.87 8.64 -3.84
C ARG A 398 -7.43 9.74 -2.95
N ASP A 399 -8.63 9.51 -2.43
CA ASP A 399 -9.19 10.21 -1.28
C ASP A 399 -8.92 9.38 -0.01
N LEU A 400 -8.39 9.99 1.05
CA LEU A 400 -8.01 9.30 2.29
C LEU A 400 -9.21 8.80 3.10
N ARG A 401 -10.40 9.23 2.76
CA ARG A 401 -11.66 8.84 3.40
C ARG A 401 -12.25 7.58 2.81
N THR A 402 -11.83 7.22 1.60
CA THR A 402 -12.39 6.05 0.88
C THR A 402 -11.79 4.74 1.37
N PRO A 403 -12.55 3.63 1.30
CA PRO A 403 -12.01 2.32 1.66
C PRO A 403 -10.83 1.95 0.76
N PHE A 404 -9.79 1.42 1.38
CA PHE A 404 -8.60 0.96 0.71
C PHE A 404 -8.24 -0.44 1.21
N GLY A 405 -7.89 -1.33 0.30
CA GLY A 405 -7.43 -2.68 0.65
C GLY A 405 -7.79 -3.71 -0.39
N GLY A 406 -7.06 -4.82 -0.38
CA GLY A 406 -7.21 -5.90 -1.32
C GLY A 406 -8.35 -6.86 -0.97
N SER A 407 -8.85 -7.54 -2.00
CA SER A 407 -9.71 -8.72 -1.92
C SER A 407 -8.89 -9.97 -2.17
N LYS A 408 -9.48 -11.17 -2.04
CA LYS A 408 -8.79 -12.46 -2.23
C LYS A 408 -7.50 -12.53 -1.38
N GLN A 409 -6.38 -12.93 -1.97
CA GLN A 409 -5.08 -13.01 -1.27
C GLN A 409 -4.33 -11.67 -1.17
N SER A 410 -4.93 -10.57 -1.62
CA SER A 410 -4.31 -9.25 -1.55
C SER A 410 -4.56 -8.48 -0.26
N GLY A 411 -5.37 -8.98 0.65
CA GLY A 411 -5.55 -8.33 1.94
C GLY A 411 -6.73 -8.81 2.77
N ILE A 412 -6.77 -8.33 4.00
CA ILE A 412 -7.84 -8.56 4.97
C ILE A 412 -8.17 -7.23 5.65
N GLY A 413 -9.45 -6.90 5.68
CA GLY A 413 -9.92 -5.61 6.19
C GLY A 413 -9.88 -4.51 5.13
N ARG A 414 -10.18 -3.30 5.57
CA ARG A 414 -10.07 -2.08 4.78
C ARG A 414 -9.44 -1.00 5.64
N GLU A 415 -8.64 -0.17 5.02
CA GLU A 415 -8.02 1.01 5.61
C GLU A 415 -8.63 2.28 4.98
N GLY A 416 -8.42 3.44 5.60
CA GLY A 416 -8.98 4.71 5.16
C GLY A 416 -10.32 5.03 5.80
N GLY A 417 -10.53 6.30 6.12
CA GLY A 417 -11.75 6.77 6.72
C GLY A 417 -12.17 5.98 7.96
N VAL A 418 -13.47 5.74 8.05
CA VAL A 418 -14.09 4.97 9.16
C VAL A 418 -13.60 3.54 9.24
N HIS A 419 -13.18 2.95 8.11
CA HIS A 419 -12.72 1.56 8.06
C HIS A 419 -11.43 1.34 8.88
N SER A 420 -10.51 2.31 8.89
CA SER A 420 -9.36 2.26 9.79
C SER A 420 -9.81 2.25 11.26
N PHE A 421 -10.78 3.09 11.64
CA PHE A 421 -11.25 3.18 13.02
C PHE A 421 -11.95 1.89 13.47
N GLU A 422 -12.63 1.17 12.57
CA GLU A 422 -13.22 -0.14 12.85
C GLU A 422 -12.15 -1.16 13.28
N PHE A 423 -11.00 -1.15 12.62
CA PHE A 423 -9.91 -2.04 13.02
C PHE A 423 -9.24 -1.62 14.33
N TYR A 424 -8.99 -0.32 14.54
CA TYR A 424 -8.22 0.17 15.70
C TYR A 424 -9.05 0.35 16.97
N THR A 425 -10.37 0.14 16.91
CA THR A 425 -11.25 0.22 18.08
C THR A 425 -12.07 -1.04 18.26
N GLU A 426 -12.64 -1.21 19.47
CA GLU A 426 -13.67 -2.19 19.74
C GLU A 426 -14.97 -1.48 20.09
N LEU A 427 -16.07 -1.98 19.54
CA LEU A 427 -17.40 -1.53 19.89
C LEU A 427 -17.85 -2.23 21.18
N ARG A 428 -18.34 -1.44 22.12
CA ARG A 428 -18.99 -1.93 23.35
C ARG A 428 -20.42 -1.41 23.38
N ASN A 429 -21.38 -2.32 23.46
CA ASN A 429 -22.75 -1.94 23.74
C ASN A 429 -22.93 -1.67 25.24
N VAL A 430 -23.60 -0.54 25.55
CA VAL A 430 -24.06 -0.21 26.92
C VAL A 430 -25.57 -0.18 26.88
N CYS A 431 -26.20 -1.08 27.60
CA CYS A 431 -27.66 -1.12 27.80
C CYS A 431 -28.02 -0.55 29.16
N VAL A 432 -28.81 0.51 29.16
CA VAL A 432 -29.33 1.14 30.40
C VAL A 432 -30.83 0.94 30.44
N LYS A 433 -31.29 0.17 31.40
CA LYS A 433 -32.72 0.06 31.71
C LYS A 433 -33.19 1.37 32.34
N LEU A 434 -34.30 1.92 31.87
CA LEU A 434 -34.90 3.17 32.36
C LEU A 434 -35.78 2.95 33.57
#